data_45b0663ce56d10b50ecca7acfde0b414
#
_entry.id   45b0663ce56d10b50ecca7acfde0b414
#
_cell.length_a   1.000
_cell.length_b   1.000
_cell.length_c   1.000
_cell.angle_alpha   90.00
_cell.angle_beta   90.00
_cell.angle_gamma   90.00
#
_symmetry.space_group_name_H-M   'P 1'
#
loop_
_entity.id
_entity.type
_entity.pdbx_description
1 polymer ?
#
loop_
_entity_poly.entity_id
_entity_poly.type
_entity_poly.pdbx_seq_one_letter_code
_entity_poly.pdbx_strand_id
1 'polypeptide(L)'
;MIESQIVARVLPSKCREAVKVLLQEVYGYEDFRNLEVYDDLFRGKEKLQLSQGQLIEEVIMEAEKGIKGDSSAHNLLLTAPTGAGKSLLFQLPAIYLGNEYKLLTLVVSPLKALIVDQVEALRELGYERVAYASSDLSPEQKNEVYRRVREGEVDLFYLSPELLLAYDISYFVGERRIGLVVVDEAHTVTTWGKEFRVDYWFLGRHLEALKNALGYVFPVFALTATAVWNPEGGNDMIFDTIRSLHLAPCALYVGTVKRENIGFDITAMTIEEGETYDKAKQRTVAARVEDFLDGHKTIIYYPFAGGIDIKLKTWVYPANWHWVASYYGKKDKEQKAEIIQAFK
;
A
#
# COMPACT_ATOMS: atom_id res chain seq x y z
N MET A 1 -3.80 -24.22 -14.71
CA MET A 1 -3.71 -23.11 -15.69
C MET A 1 -3.29 -21.77 -15.11
N ILE A 2 -3.43 -21.48 -13.81
CA ILE A 2 -2.89 -20.25 -13.20
C ILE A 2 -1.41 -20.45 -12.84
N GLU A 3 -1.03 -21.66 -12.45
CA GLU A 3 0.37 -22.03 -12.17
C GLU A 3 1.31 -21.73 -13.34
N SER A 4 0.84 -21.87 -14.58
CA SER A 4 1.66 -21.54 -15.76
C SER A 4 1.90 -20.03 -15.97
N GLN A 5 1.25 -19.18 -15.19
CA GLN A 5 1.42 -17.72 -15.21
C GLN A 5 2.37 -17.21 -14.13
N ILE A 6 2.75 -18.10 -13.18
CA ILE A 6 3.71 -17.80 -12.13
C ILE A 6 5.09 -18.25 -12.60
N VAL A 7 6.01 -17.32 -12.62
CA VAL A 7 7.42 -17.62 -12.96
C VAL A 7 8.20 -17.97 -11.70
N ALA A 8 9.27 -18.73 -11.88
CA ALA A 8 10.21 -19.00 -10.80
C ALA A 8 10.79 -17.68 -10.29
N ARG A 9 10.87 -17.54 -8.97
CA ARG A 9 11.52 -16.42 -8.33
C ARG A 9 13.00 -16.40 -8.65
N VAL A 10 13.49 -15.25 -9.07
CA VAL A 10 14.93 -15.04 -9.22
C VAL A 10 15.44 -14.40 -7.94
N LEU A 11 15.90 -15.22 -7.01
CA LEU A 11 16.45 -14.72 -5.74
C LEU A 11 17.93 -14.38 -5.91
N PRO A 12 18.28 -13.09 -6.09
CA PRO A 12 19.68 -12.68 -6.14
C PRO A 12 20.40 -13.09 -4.86
N SER A 13 21.63 -13.54 -4.97
CA SER A 13 22.40 -13.95 -3.78
C SER A 13 22.74 -12.77 -2.88
N LYS A 14 22.84 -11.57 -3.46
CA LYS A 14 23.16 -10.31 -2.74
C LYS A 14 22.47 -9.12 -3.39
N CYS A 15 22.17 -8.11 -2.59
CA CYS A 15 21.84 -6.78 -3.07
C CYS A 15 23.11 -6.05 -3.49
N ARG A 16 23.04 -5.28 -4.57
CA ARG A 16 24.17 -4.47 -5.07
C ARG A 16 24.61 -3.42 -4.05
N GLU A 17 25.88 -3.10 -4.03
CA GLU A 17 26.46 -2.19 -3.04
C GLU A 17 25.86 -0.79 -3.12
N ALA A 18 25.60 -0.27 -4.32
CA ALA A 18 25.00 1.04 -4.52
C ALA A 18 23.63 1.17 -3.81
N VAL A 19 22.83 0.11 -3.74
CA VAL A 19 21.54 0.12 -3.05
C VAL A 19 21.71 0.08 -1.52
N LYS A 20 22.75 -0.58 -1.01
CA LYS A 20 23.07 -0.55 0.43
C LYS A 20 23.53 0.84 0.86
N VAL A 21 24.34 1.50 0.04
CA VAL A 21 24.74 2.90 0.27
C VAL A 21 23.49 3.79 0.36
N LEU A 22 22.56 3.67 -0.59
CA LEU A 22 21.30 4.41 -0.56
C LEU A 22 20.44 4.09 0.67
N LEU A 23 20.42 2.82 1.13
CA LEU A 23 19.72 2.44 2.36
C LEU A 23 20.27 3.23 3.57
N GLN A 24 21.58 3.34 3.68
CA GLN A 24 22.24 4.07 4.76
C GLN A 24 22.06 5.58 4.61
N GLU A 25 22.28 6.13 3.42
CA GLU A 25 22.24 7.57 3.17
C GLU A 25 20.82 8.15 3.32
N VAL A 26 19.80 7.46 2.82
CA VAL A 26 18.43 7.97 2.82
C VAL A 26 17.69 7.58 4.10
N TYR A 27 17.84 6.34 4.57
CA TYR A 27 17.03 5.80 5.68
C TYR A 27 17.83 5.65 6.99
N GLY A 28 19.14 5.77 6.96
CA GLY A 28 20.00 5.57 8.14
C GLY A 28 20.06 4.11 8.60
N TYR A 29 19.68 3.15 7.77
CA TYR A 29 19.71 1.72 8.13
C TYR A 29 21.02 1.09 7.67
N GLU A 30 21.60 0.25 8.53
CA GLU A 30 22.85 -0.48 8.22
C GLU A 30 22.56 -1.76 7.41
N ASP A 31 21.42 -2.41 7.67
CA ASP A 31 21.07 -3.69 7.07
C ASP A 31 19.59 -3.81 6.69
N PHE A 32 19.32 -4.73 5.77
CA PHE A 32 17.97 -5.11 5.36
C PHE A 32 17.35 -6.10 6.36
N ARG A 33 16.06 -5.94 6.61
CA ARG A 33 15.28 -6.92 7.39
C ARG A 33 14.95 -8.12 6.53
N ASN A 34 14.61 -9.24 7.20
CA ASN A 34 14.08 -10.40 6.55
C ASN A 34 12.54 -10.39 6.55
N LEU A 35 11.99 -10.92 5.47
CA LEU A 35 10.58 -11.23 5.30
C LEU A 35 10.41 -12.74 5.33
N GLU A 36 9.41 -13.21 6.06
CA GLU A 36 9.04 -14.62 6.03
C GLU A 36 8.02 -14.83 4.91
N VAL A 37 8.36 -15.65 3.93
CA VAL A 37 7.49 -15.99 2.79
C VAL A 37 7.41 -17.51 2.62
N TYR A 38 6.31 -18.00 2.05
CA TYR A 38 6.20 -19.40 1.69
C TYR A 38 7.22 -19.76 0.61
N ASP A 39 7.89 -20.90 0.77
CA ASP A 39 8.88 -21.38 -0.22
C ASP A 39 8.17 -21.82 -1.49
N ASP A 40 7.24 -22.73 -1.41
CA ASP A 40 6.39 -23.15 -2.52
C ASP A 40 4.94 -23.21 -2.05
N LEU A 41 4.10 -22.28 -2.57
CA LEU A 41 2.69 -22.19 -2.23
C LEU A 41 1.88 -23.41 -2.63
N PHE A 42 2.32 -24.15 -3.65
CA PHE A 42 1.57 -25.27 -4.23
C PHE A 42 1.96 -26.60 -3.61
N ARG A 43 3.16 -26.71 -3.02
CA ARG A 43 3.73 -27.97 -2.55
C ARG A 43 3.79 -28.13 -1.05
N GLY A 44 3.69 -27.04 -0.29
CA GLY A 44 3.83 -27.16 1.15
C GLY A 44 3.60 -25.87 1.92
N LYS A 45 3.76 -25.95 3.24
CA LYS A 45 3.66 -24.81 4.17
C LYS A 45 5.06 -24.35 4.63
N GLU A 46 6.11 -24.85 3.98
CA GLU A 46 7.47 -24.46 4.33
C GLU A 46 7.70 -23.00 4.00
N LYS A 47 8.45 -22.34 4.85
CA LYS A 47 8.72 -20.91 4.76
C LYS A 47 10.21 -20.67 4.64
N LEU A 48 10.58 -19.65 3.92
CA LEU A 48 11.95 -19.17 3.82
C LEU A 48 12.07 -17.73 4.31
N GLN A 49 13.26 -17.37 4.75
CA GLN A 49 13.61 -16.01 5.11
C GLN A 49 14.19 -15.32 3.88
N LEU A 50 13.47 -14.33 3.38
CA LEU A 50 13.86 -13.52 2.23
C LEU A 50 14.34 -12.16 2.73
N SER A 51 15.57 -11.79 2.42
CA SER A 51 16.04 -10.43 2.71
C SER A 51 15.30 -9.39 1.86
N GLN A 52 14.91 -8.28 2.46
CA GLN A 52 14.40 -7.13 1.71
C GLN A 52 15.35 -6.72 0.58
N GLY A 53 16.67 -6.79 0.81
CA GLY A 53 17.67 -6.48 -0.20
C GLY A 53 17.62 -7.42 -1.42
N GLN A 54 17.31 -8.70 -1.23
CA GLN A 54 17.15 -9.64 -2.35
C GLN A 54 15.94 -9.29 -3.22
N LEU A 55 14.82 -8.95 -2.60
CA LEU A 55 13.62 -8.54 -3.33
C LEU A 55 13.79 -7.20 -4.03
N ILE A 56 14.43 -6.23 -3.38
CA ILE A 56 14.81 -4.94 -3.97
C ILE A 56 15.68 -5.15 -5.21
N GLU A 57 16.68 -6.01 -5.10
CA GLU A 57 17.56 -6.34 -6.23
C GLU A 57 16.78 -6.95 -7.40
N GLU A 58 15.85 -7.86 -7.13
CA GLU A 58 15.02 -8.45 -8.18
C GLU A 58 14.13 -7.40 -8.86
N VAL A 59 13.49 -6.50 -8.10
CA VAL A 59 12.70 -5.39 -8.67
C VAL A 59 13.55 -4.54 -9.62
N ILE A 60 14.78 -4.22 -9.22
CA ILE A 60 15.71 -3.46 -10.06
C ILE A 60 16.10 -4.25 -11.31
N MET A 61 16.43 -5.53 -11.17
CA MET A 61 16.78 -6.40 -12.31
C MET A 61 15.63 -6.46 -13.33
N GLU A 62 14.40 -6.59 -12.89
CA GLU A 62 13.24 -6.62 -13.79
C GLU A 62 13.03 -5.27 -14.49
N ALA A 63 13.25 -4.14 -13.81
CA ALA A 63 13.23 -2.83 -14.43
C ALA A 63 14.38 -2.68 -15.46
N GLU A 64 15.58 -3.16 -15.16
CA GLU A 64 16.72 -3.17 -16.08
C GLU A 64 16.48 -4.02 -17.33
N LYS A 65 15.79 -5.17 -17.19
CA LYS A 65 15.32 -5.96 -18.34
C LYS A 65 14.38 -5.16 -19.23
N GLY A 66 13.43 -4.46 -18.63
CA GLY A 66 12.51 -3.56 -19.34
C GLY A 66 13.24 -2.44 -20.11
N ILE A 67 14.31 -1.87 -19.54
CA ILE A 67 15.16 -0.88 -20.22
C ILE A 67 15.80 -1.47 -21.47
N LYS A 68 16.28 -2.71 -21.36
CA LYS A 68 16.97 -3.43 -22.44
C LYS A 68 16.03 -4.02 -23.50
N GLY A 69 14.71 -3.92 -23.28
CA GLY A 69 13.72 -4.55 -24.15
C GLY A 69 13.70 -6.08 -24.06
N ASP A 70 14.15 -6.64 -22.93
CA ASP A 70 14.17 -8.07 -22.71
C ASP A 70 12.74 -8.56 -22.40
N SER A 71 12.23 -9.41 -23.26
CA SER A 71 10.89 -9.99 -23.13
C SER A 71 10.72 -10.96 -21.95
N SER A 72 11.79 -11.33 -21.28
CA SER A 72 11.76 -12.15 -20.06
C SER A 72 11.44 -11.34 -18.80
N ALA A 73 11.32 -10.01 -18.90
CA ALA A 73 10.90 -9.16 -17.79
C ALA A 73 9.52 -9.58 -17.29
N HIS A 74 9.39 -9.74 -15.99
CA HIS A 74 8.14 -10.15 -15.34
C HIS A 74 7.70 -9.19 -14.25
N ASN A 75 6.44 -9.31 -13.86
CA ASN A 75 5.88 -8.54 -12.77
C ASN A 75 6.08 -9.27 -11.43
N LEU A 76 5.87 -8.56 -10.32
CA LEU A 76 6.02 -9.10 -8.97
C LEU A 76 4.76 -8.83 -8.14
N LEU A 77 4.39 -9.80 -7.30
CA LEU A 77 3.36 -9.63 -6.28
C LEU A 77 3.91 -10.06 -4.92
N LEU A 78 3.86 -9.17 -3.95
CA LEU A 78 4.24 -9.44 -2.57
C LEU A 78 3.03 -9.29 -1.63
N THR A 79 2.81 -10.30 -0.78
CA THR A 79 2.01 -10.13 0.43
C THR A 79 2.91 -10.13 1.65
N ALA A 80 2.80 -9.10 2.48
CA ALA A 80 3.57 -9.00 3.71
C ALA A 80 2.79 -8.18 4.76
N PRO A 81 2.91 -8.49 6.06
CA PRO A 81 2.13 -7.82 7.09
C PRO A 81 2.41 -6.32 7.16
N THR A 82 1.51 -5.56 7.78
CA THR A 82 1.75 -4.16 8.12
C THR A 82 2.97 -4.06 9.04
N GLY A 83 3.85 -3.10 8.79
CA GLY A 83 5.10 -2.95 9.54
C GLY A 83 6.28 -3.77 9.00
N ALA A 84 6.08 -4.60 7.96
CA ALA A 84 7.17 -5.35 7.31
C ALA A 84 8.11 -4.48 6.44
N GLY A 85 7.88 -3.17 6.38
CA GLY A 85 8.71 -2.26 5.59
C GLY A 85 8.42 -2.31 4.08
N LYS A 86 7.17 -2.60 3.68
CA LYS A 86 6.78 -2.67 2.26
C LYS A 86 7.15 -1.44 1.44
N SER A 87 7.04 -0.24 2.02
CA SER A 87 7.38 1.00 1.32
C SER A 87 8.83 1.05 0.89
N LEU A 88 9.76 0.58 1.73
CA LEU A 88 11.18 0.50 1.41
C LEU A 88 11.44 -0.35 0.15
N LEU A 89 10.66 -1.42 -0.05
CA LEU A 89 10.85 -2.39 -1.13
C LEU A 89 10.62 -1.81 -2.53
N PHE A 90 9.93 -0.68 -2.65
CA PHE A 90 9.76 0.01 -3.91
C PHE A 90 10.36 1.41 -3.93
N GLN A 91 10.45 2.08 -2.78
CA GLN A 91 11.06 3.41 -2.70
C GLN A 91 12.56 3.35 -3.01
N LEU A 92 13.27 2.38 -2.43
CA LEU A 92 14.71 2.24 -2.65
C LEU A 92 15.06 1.86 -4.11
N PRO A 93 14.38 0.88 -4.76
CA PRO A 93 14.51 0.68 -6.21
C PRO A 93 14.22 1.93 -7.02
N ALA A 94 13.17 2.67 -6.68
CA ALA A 94 12.80 3.89 -7.40
C ALA A 94 13.89 4.97 -7.34
N ILE A 95 14.46 5.18 -6.15
CA ILE A 95 15.60 6.10 -5.94
C ILE A 95 16.79 5.66 -6.78
N TYR A 96 17.14 4.38 -6.73
CA TYR A 96 18.23 3.83 -7.53
C TYR A 96 18.00 4.01 -9.03
N LEU A 97 16.83 3.64 -9.54
CA LEU A 97 16.47 3.77 -10.95
C LEU A 97 16.44 5.24 -11.43
N GLY A 98 16.00 6.14 -10.56
CA GLY A 98 16.04 7.58 -10.81
C GLY A 98 17.47 8.12 -10.89
N ASN A 99 18.35 7.71 -9.98
CA ASN A 99 19.73 8.15 -9.96
C ASN A 99 20.53 7.63 -11.16
N GLU A 100 20.46 6.33 -11.42
CA GLU A 100 21.30 5.67 -12.43
C GLU A 100 20.75 5.85 -13.85
N TYR A 101 19.44 5.74 -14.03
CA TYR A 101 18.83 5.66 -15.37
C TYR A 101 17.90 6.83 -15.71
N LYS A 102 17.70 7.78 -14.77
CA LYS A 102 16.74 8.89 -14.91
C LYS A 102 15.31 8.42 -15.17
N LEU A 103 14.98 7.23 -14.70
CA LEU A 103 13.64 6.65 -14.83
C LEU A 103 12.68 7.20 -13.80
N LEU A 104 11.41 7.20 -14.18
CA LEU A 104 10.32 7.55 -13.28
C LEU A 104 9.67 6.27 -12.74
N THR A 105 9.42 6.25 -11.44
CA THR A 105 8.56 5.24 -10.80
C THR A 105 7.19 5.86 -10.52
N LEU A 106 6.15 5.22 -11.04
CA LEU A 106 4.76 5.56 -10.72
C LEU A 106 4.29 4.70 -9.55
N VAL A 107 3.75 5.33 -8.50
CA VAL A 107 3.17 4.64 -7.34
C VAL A 107 1.68 4.89 -7.30
N VAL A 108 0.90 3.86 -7.60
CA VAL A 108 -0.57 3.91 -7.58
C VAL A 108 -1.04 3.43 -6.21
N SER A 109 -1.69 4.31 -5.47
CA SER A 109 -2.20 4.00 -4.13
C SER A 109 -3.64 4.50 -3.94
N PRO A 110 -4.52 3.73 -3.26
CA PRO A 110 -5.94 4.05 -3.14
C PRO A 110 -6.25 5.16 -2.14
N LEU A 111 -5.39 5.37 -1.17
CA LEU A 111 -5.67 6.20 -0.01
C LEU A 111 -4.82 7.46 -0.01
N LYS A 112 -5.46 8.61 -0.23
CA LYS A 112 -4.79 9.92 -0.25
C LYS A 112 -3.96 10.20 1.01
N ALA A 113 -4.47 9.84 2.18
CA ALA A 113 -3.74 10.04 3.42
C ALA A 113 -2.42 9.26 3.44
N LEU A 114 -2.43 8.01 2.97
CA LEU A 114 -1.20 7.21 2.87
C LEU A 114 -0.22 7.78 1.84
N ILE A 115 -0.73 8.31 0.71
CA ILE A 115 0.11 8.98 -0.29
C ILE A 115 0.84 10.17 0.35
N VAL A 116 0.11 11.03 1.03
CA VAL A 116 0.69 12.21 1.70
C VAL A 116 1.69 11.79 2.75
N ASP A 117 1.32 10.87 3.64
CA ASP A 117 2.20 10.37 4.70
C ASP A 117 3.51 9.78 4.14
N GLN A 118 3.46 9.01 3.05
CA GLN A 118 4.66 8.44 2.43
C GLN A 118 5.55 9.49 1.78
N VAL A 119 4.95 10.49 1.11
CA VAL A 119 5.70 11.57 0.49
C VAL A 119 6.35 12.47 1.55
N GLU A 120 5.62 12.82 2.59
CA GLU A 120 6.15 13.63 3.69
C GLU A 120 7.26 12.89 4.43
N ALA A 121 7.10 11.60 4.72
CA ALA A 121 8.15 10.80 5.35
C ALA A 121 9.45 10.77 4.52
N LEU A 122 9.38 10.66 3.20
CA LEU A 122 10.58 10.73 2.35
C LEU A 122 11.22 12.12 2.38
N ARG A 123 10.43 13.19 2.41
CA ARG A 123 10.95 14.56 2.52
C ARG A 123 11.59 14.83 3.87
N GLU A 124 11.02 14.32 4.94
CA GLU A 124 11.61 14.39 6.28
C GLU A 124 12.98 13.69 6.36
N LEU A 125 13.17 12.64 5.54
CA LEU A 125 14.47 11.99 5.35
C LEU A 125 15.41 12.75 4.41
N GLY A 126 15.02 13.91 3.90
CA GLY A 126 15.80 14.75 2.99
C GLY A 126 15.70 14.36 1.52
N TYR A 127 14.79 13.45 1.15
CA TYR A 127 14.61 13.05 -0.24
C TYR A 127 13.52 13.89 -0.93
N GLU A 128 13.93 14.93 -1.67
CA GLU A 128 13.03 15.91 -2.30
C GLU A 128 12.52 15.49 -3.69
N ARG A 129 13.09 14.45 -4.31
CA ARG A 129 12.73 13.99 -5.66
C ARG A 129 11.49 13.10 -5.66
N VAL A 130 10.53 13.45 -4.81
CA VAL A 130 9.24 12.78 -4.64
C VAL A 130 8.11 13.80 -4.78
N ALA A 131 7.03 13.40 -5.43
CA ALA A 131 5.83 14.22 -5.55
C ALA A 131 4.55 13.36 -5.59
N TYR A 132 3.43 14.00 -5.36
CA TYR A 132 2.12 13.37 -5.53
C TYR A 132 1.15 14.30 -6.25
N ALA A 133 0.15 13.72 -6.89
CA ALA A 133 -1.01 14.44 -7.38
C ALA A 133 -2.29 13.87 -6.75
N SER A 134 -3.14 14.77 -6.28
CA SER A 134 -4.44 14.43 -5.70
C SER A 134 -5.51 15.46 -6.06
N SER A 135 -6.78 15.11 -5.83
CA SER A 135 -7.88 16.07 -6.04
C SER A 135 -7.83 17.28 -5.11
N ASP A 136 -7.02 17.22 -4.05
CA ASP A 136 -6.92 18.27 -3.03
C ASP A 136 -5.95 19.40 -3.40
N LEU A 137 -5.13 19.17 -4.41
CA LEU A 137 -4.24 20.21 -4.94
C LEU A 137 -4.99 21.17 -5.85
N SER A 138 -4.65 22.46 -5.78
CA SER A 138 -5.15 23.46 -6.73
C SER A 138 -4.65 23.17 -8.15
N PRO A 139 -5.29 23.71 -9.19
CA PRO A 139 -4.82 23.56 -10.57
C PRO A 139 -3.36 24.02 -10.76
N GLU A 140 -2.96 25.11 -10.11
CA GLU A 140 -1.60 25.65 -10.15
C GLU A 140 -0.60 24.68 -9.51
N GLN A 141 -0.93 24.14 -8.35
CA GLN A 141 -0.12 23.14 -7.65
C GLN A 141 0.03 21.86 -8.48
N LYS A 142 -1.05 21.39 -9.12
CA LYS A 142 -0.99 20.24 -10.03
C LYS A 142 -0.08 20.50 -11.22
N ASN A 143 -0.22 21.66 -11.85
CA ASN A 143 0.61 22.04 -13.00
C ASN A 143 2.09 22.08 -12.61
N GLU A 144 2.43 22.62 -11.43
CA GLU A 144 3.80 22.64 -10.93
C GLU A 144 4.33 21.21 -10.66
N VAL A 145 3.55 20.34 -10.05
CA VAL A 145 3.93 18.93 -9.86
C VAL A 145 4.20 18.26 -11.21
N TYR A 146 3.31 18.42 -12.19
CA TYR A 146 3.48 17.81 -13.51
C TYR A 146 4.69 18.40 -14.27
N ARG A 147 4.96 19.69 -14.13
CA ARG A 147 6.19 20.30 -14.64
C ARG A 147 7.42 19.62 -14.06
N ARG A 148 7.50 19.53 -12.73
CA ARG A 148 8.61 18.88 -12.02
C ARG A 148 8.82 17.42 -12.45
N VAL A 149 7.72 16.67 -12.63
CA VAL A 149 7.79 15.30 -13.12
C VAL A 149 8.39 15.27 -14.53
N ARG A 150 7.88 16.08 -15.47
CA ARG A 150 8.36 16.13 -16.86
C ARG A 150 9.81 16.57 -16.97
N GLU A 151 10.24 17.53 -16.16
CA GLU A 151 11.61 18.08 -16.16
C GLU A 151 12.62 17.17 -15.45
N GLY A 152 12.18 16.04 -14.90
CA GLY A 152 13.07 15.07 -14.27
C GLY A 152 13.49 15.43 -12.86
N GLU A 153 12.77 16.33 -12.19
CA GLU A 153 13.01 16.69 -10.79
C GLU A 153 12.36 15.69 -9.79
N VAL A 154 11.59 14.73 -10.29
CA VAL A 154 10.88 13.73 -9.49
C VAL A 154 11.22 12.33 -9.99
N ASP A 155 11.57 11.42 -9.08
CA ASP A 155 11.83 10.01 -9.40
C ASP A 155 10.69 9.10 -8.95
N LEU A 156 9.97 9.48 -7.86
CA LEU A 156 8.76 8.80 -7.40
C LEU A 156 7.56 9.74 -7.53
N PHE A 157 6.59 9.30 -8.31
CA PHE A 157 5.36 10.06 -8.50
C PHE A 157 4.15 9.24 -8.02
N TYR A 158 3.54 9.69 -6.92
CA TYR A 158 2.36 9.06 -6.32
C TYR A 158 1.08 9.64 -6.89
N LEU A 159 0.15 8.76 -7.23
CA LEU A 159 -1.16 9.14 -7.76
C LEU A 159 -2.23 8.10 -7.39
N SER A 160 -3.49 8.53 -7.43
CA SER A 160 -4.60 7.59 -7.29
C SER A 160 -4.92 6.91 -8.62
N PRO A 161 -5.55 5.72 -8.59
CA PRO A 161 -5.98 5.03 -9.80
C PRO A 161 -6.90 5.88 -10.68
N GLU A 162 -7.83 6.61 -10.06
CA GLU A 162 -8.77 7.49 -10.77
C GLU A 162 -8.01 8.55 -11.57
N LEU A 163 -6.94 9.11 -11.00
CA LEU A 163 -6.14 10.10 -11.69
C LEU A 163 -5.36 9.50 -12.84
N LEU A 164 -4.78 8.31 -12.65
CA LEU A 164 -4.05 7.59 -13.70
C LEU A 164 -4.96 7.25 -14.89
N LEU A 165 -6.20 6.87 -14.64
CA LEU A 165 -7.16 6.50 -15.68
C LEU A 165 -7.83 7.70 -16.38
N ALA A 166 -7.87 8.86 -15.71
CA ALA A 166 -8.57 10.04 -16.22
C ALA A 166 -7.81 10.79 -17.32
N TYR A 167 -6.49 10.60 -17.42
CA TYR A 167 -5.65 11.38 -18.34
C TYR A 167 -4.69 10.47 -19.09
N ASP A 168 -4.28 10.93 -20.28
CA ASP A 168 -3.15 10.33 -20.99
C ASP A 168 -1.88 10.44 -20.14
N ILE A 169 -1.09 9.38 -20.10
CA ILE A 169 0.11 9.33 -19.26
C ILE A 169 1.14 10.40 -19.65
N SER A 170 1.22 10.75 -20.93
CA SER A 170 2.12 11.79 -21.43
C SER A 170 1.86 13.15 -20.80
N TYR A 171 0.61 13.39 -20.37
CA TYR A 171 0.25 14.60 -19.66
C TYR A 171 1.03 14.77 -18.34
N PHE A 172 1.33 13.65 -17.68
CA PHE A 172 2.09 13.66 -16.42
C PHE A 172 3.60 13.55 -16.66
N VAL A 173 4.01 12.60 -17.52
CA VAL A 173 5.42 12.19 -17.61
C VAL A 173 6.17 12.85 -18.77
N GLY A 174 5.46 13.41 -19.77
CA GLY A 174 6.09 13.95 -20.98
C GLY A 174 6.92 12.89 -21.70
N GLU A 175 8.16 13.22 -22.01
CA GLU A 175 9.12 12.32 -22.69
C GLU A 175 9.87 11.37 -21.73
N ARG A 176 9.58 11.43 -20.43
CA ARG A 176 10.27 10.58 -19.47
C ARG A 176 9.84 9.13 -19.58
N ARG A 177 10.82 8.24 -19.43
CA ARG A 177 10.59 6.82 -19.45
C ARG A 177 10.19 6.31 -18.06
N ILE A 178 9.12 5.53 -18.01
CA ILE A 178 8.68 4.81 -16.81
C ILE A 178 9.55 3.57 -16.65
N GLY A 179 10.18 3.41 -15.49
CA GLY A 179 11.02 2.25 -15.18
C GLY A 179 10.32 1.20 -14.32
N LEU A 180 9.37 1.63 -13.50
CA LEU A 180 8.64 0.78 -12.57
C LEU A 180 7.25 1.36 -12.32
N VAL A 181 6.25 0.50 -12.25
CA VAL A 181 4.93 0.84 -11.72
C VAL A 181 4.69 0.04 -10.44
N VAL A 182 4.34 0.73 -9.37
CA VAL A 182 3.99 0.13 -8.08
C VAL A 182 2.49 0.23 -7.88
N VAL A 183 1.85 -0.86 -7.47
CA VAL A 183 0.45 -0.87 -7.05
C VAL A 183 0.42 -1.21 -5.57
N ASP A 184 0.29 -0.18 -4.75
CA ASP A 184 0.18 -0.34 -3.30
C ASP A 184 -1.25 -0.68 -2.91
N GLU A 185 -1.43 -1.41 -1.80
CA GLU A 185 -2.70 -1.96 -1.34
C GLU A 185 -3.47 -2.70 -2.45
N ALA A 186 -2.74 -3.54 -3.20
CA ALA A 186 -3.22 -4.20 -4.42
C ALA A 186 -4.49 -5.05 -4.21
N HIS A 187 -4.78 -5.48 -2.97
CA HIS A 187 -6.03 -6.20 -2.64
C HIS A 187 -7.30 -5.39 -2.95
N THR A 188 -7.18 -4.07 -3.04
CA THR A 188 -8.34 -3.20 -3.32
C THR A 188 -8.93 -3.41 -4.70
N VAL A 189 -8.17 -3.97 -5.64
CA VAL A 189 -8.69 -4.32 -6.99
C VAL A 189 -9.72 -5.47 -6.93
N THR A 190 -9.65 -6.33 -5.92
CA THR A 190 -10.56 -7.48 -5.76
C THR A 190 -11.71 -7.19 -4.81
N THR A 191 -11.44 -6.52 -3.69
CA THR A 191 -12.43 -6.29 -2.62
C THR A 191 -13.28 -5.05 -2.85
N TRP A 192 -12.67 -3.95 -3.31
CA TRP A 192 -13.35 -2.66 -3.47
C TRP A 192 -13.69 -2.32 -4.93
N GLY A 193 -13.01 -2.96 -5.89
CA GLY A 193 -13.19 -2.64 -7.31
C GLY A 193 -14.60 -2.93 -7.81
N LYS A 194 -15.24 -3.99 -7.34
CA LYS A 194 -16.56 -4.40 -7.80
C LYS A 194 -17.71 -3.51 -7.31
N GLU A 195 -17.61 -2.96 -6.10
CA GLU A 195 -18.72 -2.27 -5.46
C GLU A 195 -18.46 -0.78 -5.14
N PHE A 196 -17.20 -0.38 -5.00
CA PHE A 196 -16.88 0.95 -4.47
C PHE A 196 -15.95 1.80 -5.33
N ARG A 197 -15.04 1.19 -6.14
CA ARG A 197 -14.07 1.88 -6.99
C ARG A 197 -13.88 1.15 -8.31
N VAL A 198 -14.76 1.39 -9.25
CA VAL A 198 -14.75 0.80 -10.60
C VAL A 198 -13.41 1.03 -11.32
N ASP A 199 -12.73 2.14 -11.04
CA ASP A 199 -11.45 2.50 -11.63
C ASP A 199 -10.35 1.47 -11.35
N TYR A 200 -10.34 0.85 -10.15
CA TYR A 200 -9.39 -0.21 -9.85
C TYR A 200 -9.57 -1.45 -10.73
N TRP A 201 -10.81 -1.76 -11.12
CA TRP A 201 -11.10 -2.88 -12.02
C TRP A 201 -10.44 -2.72 -13.38
N PHE A 202 -10.31 -1.48 -13.86
CA PHE A 202 -9.72 -1.19 -15.16
C PHE A 202 -8.21 -0.99 -15.12
N LEU A 203 -7.60 -0.91 -13.95
CA LEU A 203 -6.19 -0.57 -13.79
C LEU A 203 -5.26 -1.53 -14.55
N GLY A 204 -5.46 -2.85 -14.42
CA GLY A 204 -4.63 -3.85 -15.11
C GLY A 204 -4.67 -3.69 -16.62
N ARG A 205 -5.89 -3.57 -17.18
CA ARG A 205 -6.10 -3.34 -18.62
C ARG A 205 -5.49 -2.02 -19.09
N HIS A 206 -5.59 -0.98 -18.27
CA HIS A 206 -4.98 0.32 -18.56
C HIS A 206 -3.45 0.23 -18.60
N LEU A 207 -2.82 -0.45 -17.63
CA LEU A 207 -1.37 -0.65 -17.60
C LEU A 207 -0.86 -1.46 -18.80
N GLU A 208 -1.61 -2.47 -19.24
CA GLU A 208 -1.31 -3.22 -20.46
C GLU A 208 -1.41 -2.34 -21.71
N ALA A 209 -2.51 -1.58 -21.83
CA ALA A 209 -2.68 -0.63 -22.92
C ALA A 209 -1.57 0.43 -22.95
N LEU A 210 -1.14 0.87 -21.77
CA LEU A 210 -0.04 1.83 -21.61
C LEU A 210 1.28 1.27 -22.12
N LYS A 211 1.65 0.02 -21.75
CA LYS A 211 2.85 -0.65 -22.28
C LYS A 211 2.82 -0.74 -23.81
N ASN A 212 1.67 -1.07 -24.38
CA ASN A 212 1.49 -1.15 -25.83
C ASN A 212 1.62 0.23 -26.51
N ALA A 213 1.04 1.27 -25.94
CA ALA A 213 1.10 2.62 -26.47
C ALA A 213 2.51 3.22 -26.42
N LEU A 214 3.25 2.97 -25.34
CA LEU A 214 4.61 3.43 -25.16
C LEU A 214 5.64 2.63 -25.97
N GLY A 215 5.31 1.41 -26.41
CA GLY A 215 6.18 0.55 -27.18
C GLY A 215 7.38 -0.01 -26.38
N TYR A 216 7.33 0.01 -25.05
CA TYR A 216 8.32 -0.63 -24.18
C TYR A 216 7.68 -1.21 -22.94
N VAL A 217 8.39 -2.14 -22.30
CA VAL A 217 7.92 -2.84 -21.09
C VAL A 217 8.58 -2.24 -19.85
N PHE A 218 7.82 -2.28 -18.75
CA PHE A 218 8.26 -2.01 -17.39
C PHE A 218 7.59 -3.00 -16.45
N PRO A 219 8.24 -3.44 -15.36
CA PRO A 219 7.60 -4.32 -14.40
C PRO A 219 6.53 -3.56 -13.60
N VAL A 220 5.51 -4.32 -13.17
CA VAL A 220 4.54 -3.89 -12.18
C VAL A 220 4.84 -4.64 -10.89
N PHE A 221 5.09 -3.91 -9.82
CA PHE A 221 5.27 -4.45 -8.49
C PHE A 221 4.04 -4.17 -7.63
N ALA A 222 3.24 -5.19 -7.40
CA ALA A 222 2.03 -5.12 -6.59
C ALA A 222 2.33 -5.55 -5.15
N LEU A 223 1.87 -4.76 -4.17
CA LEU A 223 2.08 -5.04 -2.75
C LEU A 223 0.76 -4.98 -1.99
N THR A 224 0.61 -5.85 -0.99
CA THR A 224 -0.54 -5.81 -0.10
C THR A 224 -0.23 -6.45 1.26
N ALA A 225 -0.99 -6.03 2.29
CA ALA A 225 -0.92 -6.64 3.61
C ALA A 225 -2.06 -7.64 3.90
N THR A 226 -3.09 -7.70 3.07
CA THR A 226 -4.36 -8.33 3.44
C THR A 226 -4.86 -9.40 2.47
N ALA A 227 -4.11 -9.72 1.40
CA ALA A 227 -4.51 -10.79 0.50
C ALA A 227 -4.33 -12.17 1.14
N VAL A 228 -5.39 -12.98 1.09
CA VAL A 228 -5.42 -14.32 1.63
C VAL A 228 -5.19 -15.33 0.52
N TRP A 229 -4.28 -16.27 0.78
CA TRP A 229 -4.09 -17.47 -0.02
C TRP A 229 -5.11 -18.51 0.40
N ASN A 230 -6.01 -18.91 -0.48
CA ASN A 230 -7.02 -19.94 -0.22
C ASN A 230 -7.32 -20.76 -1.47
N PRO A 231 -6.42 -21.66 -1.88
CA PRO A 231 -6.57 -22.42 -3.13
C PRO A 231 -7.77 -23.40 -3.13
N GLU A 232 -8.23 -23.81 -1.94
CA GLU A 232 -9.33 -24.76 -1.78
C GLU A 232 -10.71 -24.08 -1.69
N GLY A 233 -10.74 -22.80 -1.38
CA GLY A 233 -11.97 -22.06 -1.03
C GLY A 233 -12.68 -21.35 -2.19
N GLY A 234 -12.23 -21.45 -3.43
CA GLY A 234 -12.86 -20.87 -4.61
C GLY A 234 -12.74 -19.34 -4.77
N ASN A 235 -12.35 -18.62 -3.74
CA ASN A 235 -12.08 -17.17 -3.76
C ASN A 235 -10.67 -16.93 -3.28
N ASP A 236 -9.70 -16.96 -4.18
CA ASP A 236 -8.30 -16.66 -3.88
C ASP A 236 -7.95 -15.23 -4.27
N MET A 237 -7.80 -14.37 -3.27
CA MET A 237 -7.51 -12.95 -3.49
C MET A 237 -6.19 -12.71 -4.21
N ILE A 238 -5.20 -13.60 -4.06
CA ILE A 238 -3.90 -13.48 -4.72
C ILE A 238 -4.06 -13.67 -6.22
N PHE A 239 -4.71 -14.75 -6.64
CA PHE A 239 -4.95 -15.00 -8.07
C PHE A 239 -5.92 -14.00 -8.69
N ASP A 240 -6.93 -13.58 -7.94
CA ASP A 240 -7.83 -12.53 -8.42
C ASP A 240 -7.07 -11.20 -8.60
N THR A 241 -6.10 -10.90 -7.74
CA THR A 241 -5.24 -9.73 -7.90
C THR A 241 -4.34 -9.85 -9.14
N ILE A 242 -3.70 -11.02 -9.34
CA ILE A 242 -2.87 -11.28 -10.53
C ILE A 242 -3.68 -11.10 -11.81
N ARG A 243 -4.89 -11.64 -11.85
CA ARG A 243 -5.79 -11.51 -13.02
C ARG A 243 -6.25 -10.09 -13.25
N SER A 244 -6.74 -9.42 -12.20
CA SER A 244 -7.30 -8.07 -12.28
C SER A 244 -6.27 -7.03 -12.67
N LEU A 245 -5.03 -7.20 -12.23
CA LEU A 245 -3.91 -6.31 -12.57
C LEU A 245 -3.12 -6.75 -13.81
N HIS A 246 -3.51 -7.87 -14.48
CA HIS A 246 -2.78 -8.41 -15.64
C HIS A 246 -1.30 -8.62 -15.36
N LEU A 247 -0.97 -9.18 -14.18
CA LEU A 247 0.43 -9.32 -13.74
C LEU A 247 1.16 -10.48 -14.40
N ALA A 248 0.51 -11.36 -15.14
CA ALA A 248 1.18 -12.49 -15.76
C ALA A 248 2.12 -12.07 -16.91
N PRO A 249 3.36 -12.58 -16.98
CA PRO A 249 4.04 -13.46 -16.03
C PRO A 249 4.42 -12.76 -14.73
N CYS A 250 4.33 -13.47 -13.59
CA CYS A 250 4.47 -12.88 -12.25
C CYS A 250 5.32 -13.75 -11.32
N ALA A 251 6.32 -13.17 -10.68
CA ALA A 251 6.98 -13.76 -9.51
C ALA A 251 6.14 -13.48 -8.26
N LEU A 252 5.86 -14.51 -7.49
CA LEU A 252 4.93 -14.45 -6.38
C LEU A 252 5.62 -14.68 -5.03
N TYR A 253 5.50 -13.71 -4.12
CA TYR A 253 6.02 -13.71 -2.77
C TYR A 253 4.87 -13.62 -1.77
N VAL A 254 4.47 -14.73 -1.19
CA VAL A 254 3.38 -14.75 -0.22
C VAL A 254 3.93 -14.91 1.18
N GLY A 255 3.87 -13.83 1.93
CA GLY A 255 4.25 -13.80 3.34
C GLY A 255 3.10 -14.16 4.27
N THR A 256 3.44 -14.41 5.52
CA THR A 256 2.47 -14.62 6.59
C THR A 256 1.86 -13.27 6.98
N VAL A 257 0.58 -13.09 6.73
CA VAL A 257 -0.12 -11.84 7.10
C VAL A 257 -0.63 -11.83 8.54
N LYS A 258 -0.55 -12.98 9.23
CA LYS A 258 -0.94 -13.10 10.64
C LYS A 258 0.01 -12.28 11.52
N ARG A 259 -0.56 -11.43 12.34
CA ARG A 259 0.17 -10.62 13.33
C ARG A 259 0.08 -11.29 14.70
N GLU A 260 1.17 -11.91 15.13
CA GLU A 260 1.23 -12.63 16.42
C GLU A 260 1.18 -11.68 17.63
N ASN A 261 1.51 -10.41 17.43
CA ASN A 261 1.42 -9.35 18.44
C ASN A 261 0.02 -8.76 18.62
N ILE A 262 -0.99 -9.25 17.90
CA ILE A 262 -2.40 -8.84 18.03
C ILE A 262 -3.19 -10.00 18.63
N GLY A 263 -3.72 -9.78 19.84
CA GLY A 263 -4.71 -10.67 20.45
C GLY A 263 -6.12 -10.28 20.01
N PHE A 264 -6.98 -11.29 19.83
CA PHE A 264 -8.40 -11.09 19.57
C PHE A 264 -9.19 -11.52 20.80
N ASP A 265 -10.04 -10.61 21.31
CA ASP A 265 -11.03 -10.92 22.33
C ASP A 265 -12.42 -10.74 21.71
N ILE A 266 -13.18 -11.85 21.66
CA ILE A 266 -14.51 -11.87 21.07
C ILE A 266 -15.53 -12.02 22.19
N THR A 267 -16.31 -10.97 22.42
CA THR A 267 -17.35 -10.97 23.45
C THR A 267 -18.74 -11.07 22.81
N ALA A 268 -19.50 -12.08 23.21
CA ALA A 268 -20.90 -12.16 22.84
C ALA A 268 -21.71 -11.12 23.64
N MET A 269 -22.55 -10.36 22.96
CA MET A 269 -23.41 -9.38 23.57
C MET A 269 -24.79 -9.98 23.85
N THR A 270 -25.26 -9.85 25.09
CA THR A 270 -26.61 -10.22 25.47
C THR A 270 -27.48 -8.97 25.56
N ILE A 271 -28.65 -9.02 24.95
CA ILE A 271 -29.66 -7.95 25.06
C ILE A 271 -30.59 -8.31 26.22
N GLU A 272 -30.68 -7.46 27.22
CA GLU A 272 -31.55 -7.64 28.38
C GLU A 272 -33.01 -7.34 28.04
N GLU A 273 -33.95 -7.84 28.83
CA GLU A 273 -35.38 -7.59 28.61
C GLU A 273 -35.69 -6.10 28.69
N GLY A 274 -36.29 -5.54 27.62
CA GLY A 274 -36.56 -4.10 27.50
C GLY A 274 -35.38 -3.23 27.08
N GLU A 275 -34.21 -3.84 26.86
CA GLU A 275 -33.04 -3.12 26.36
C GLU A 275 -33.01 -3.05 24.82
N THR A 276 -32.64 -1.92 24.26
CA THR A 276 -32.42 -1.81 22.81
C THR A 276 -31.02 -2.34 22.44
N TYR A 277 -30.86 -2.79 21.20
CA TYR A 277 -29.54 -3.23 20.67
C TYR A 277 -28.45 -2.18 20.88
N ASP A 278 -28.76 -0.89 20.65
CA ASP A 278 -27.82 0.21 20.83
C ASP A 278 -27.37 0.39 22.28
N LYS A 279 -28.28 0.23 23.24
CA LYS A 279 -27.95 0.30 24.68
C LYS A 279 -27.11 -0.89 25.14
N ALA A 280 -27.46 -2.12 24.71
CA ALA A 280 -26.68 -3.32 24.99
C ALA A 280 -25.25 -3.18 24.43
N LYS A 281 -25.12 -2.69 23.20
CA LYS A 281 -23.81 -2.44 22.57
C LYS A 281 -23.00 -1.39 23.34
N GLN A 282 -23.62 -0.27 23.73
CA GLN A 282 -22.96 0.77 24.52
C GLN A 282 -22.47 0.22 25.87
N ARG A 283 -23.30 -0.51 26.60
CA ARG A 283 -22.96 -1.17 27.88
C ARG A 283 -21.78 -2.13 27.72
N THR A 284 -21.82 -2.99 26.70
CA THR A 284 -20.77 -3.97 26.43
C THR A 284 -19.44 -3.29 26.07
N VAL A 285 -19.47 -2.28 25.22
CA VAL A 285 -18.27 -1.53 24.85
C VAL A 285 -17.71 -0.77 26.06
N ALA A 286 -18.55 -0.08 26.83
CA ALA A 286 -18.10 0.67 28.02
C ALA A 286 -17.40 -0.25 29.05
N ALA A 287 -18.00 -1.41 29.35
CA ALA A 287 -17.39 -2.37 30.26
C ALA A 287 -16.03 -2.90 29.78
N ARG A 288 -15.89 -3.10 28.47
CA ARG A 288 -14.60 -3.57 27.90
C ARG A 288 -13.55 -2.49 27.86
N VAL A 289 -13.95 -1.25 27.62
CA VAL A 289 -13.00 -0.14 27.54
C VAL A 289 -12.38 0.16 28.90
N GLU A 290 -13.13 -0.03 29.99
CA GLU A 290 -12.60 0.09 31.36
C GLU A 290 -11.42 -0.86 31.61
N ASP A 291 -11.41 -2.05 31.00
CA ASP A 291 -10.34 -3.03 31.15
C ASP A 291 -9.01 -2.62 30.48
N PHE A 292 -9.02 -1.67 29.55
CA PHE A 292 -7.86 -1.31 28.72
C PHE A 292 -7.24 0.06 29.03
N LEU A 293 -7.63 0.71 30.12
CA LEU A 293 -7.48 2.15 30.31
C LEU A 293 -6.20 2.69 30.95
N ASP A 294 -5.29 1.86 31.39
CA ASP A 294 -4.05 2.38 32.02
C ASP A 294 -3.03 2.84 30.97
N GLY A 295 -3.19 4.09 30.51
CA GLY A 295 -2.19 4.79 29.69
C GLY A 295 -2.13 4.37 28.21
N HIS A 296 -3.09 3.58 27.74
CA HIS A 296 -3.11 3.11 26.33
C HIS A 296 -3.99 3.97 25.43
N LYS A 297 -3.59 4.08 24.17
CA LYS A 297 -4.39 4.70 23.12
C LYS A 297 -5.44 3.70 22.64
N THR A 298 -6.71 4.09 22.64
CA THR A 298 -7.83 3.24 22.25
C THR A 298 -8.54 3.80 21.02
N ILE A 299 -8.80 2.96 20.02
CA ILE A 299 -9.60 3.30 18.84
C ILE A 299 -10.88 2.47 18.85
N ILE A 300 -12.04 3.15 18.85
CA ILE A 300 -13.34 2.52 18.77
C ILE A 300 -13.91 2.72 17.36
N TYR A 301 -14.08 1.64 16.62
CA TYR A 301 -14.70 1.67 15.30
C TYR A 301 -16.22 1.63 15.42
N TYR A 302 -16.88 2.58 14.77
CA TYR A 302 -18.34 2.64 14.68
C TYR A 302 -18.78 2.58 13.21
N PRO A 303 -19.71 1.68 12.83
CA PRO A 303 -20.02 1.42 11.42
C PRO A 303 -20.73 2.57 10.69
N PHE A 304 -21.35 3.49 11.42
CA PHE A 304 -22.15 4.59 10.82
C PHE A 304 -21.62 5.96 11.20
N ALA A 305 -21.02 6.67 10.26
CA ALA A 305 -20.46 8.02 10.47
C ALA A 305 -21.49 9.02 11.02
N GLY A 306 -22.74 8.97 10.58
CA GLY A 306 -23.80 9.89 11.02
C GLY A 306 -24.20 9.80 12.49
N GLY A 307 -23.81 8.75 13.19
CA GLY A 307 -24.11 8.57 14.62
C GLY A 307 -22.92 8.82 15.55
N ILE A 308 -21.71 9.01 15.01
CA ILE A 308 -20.49 9.08 15.83
C ILE A 308 -20.53 10.27 16.81
N ASP A 309 -20.84 11.48 16.36
CA ASP A 309 -20.86 12.66 17.22
C ASP A 309 -21.98 12.61 18.28
N ILE A 310 -23.11 11.96 17.96
CA ILE A 310 -24.18 11.72 18.92
C ILE A 310 -23.70 10.76 20.00
N LYS A 311 -23.07 9.67 19.60
CA LYS A 311 -22.51 8.66 20.52
C LYS A 311 -21.42 9.27 21.39
N LEU A 312 -20.54 10.10 20.82
CA LEU A 312 -19.50 10.81 21.57
C LEU A 312 -20.10 11.65 22.71
N LYS A 313 -21.27 12.26 22.51
CA LYS A 313 -21.94 13.09 23.52
C LYS A 313 -22.79 12.30 24.52
N THR A 314 -23.28 11.13 24.13
CA THR A 314 -24.25 10.36 24.92
C THR A 314 -23.62 9.19 25.67
N TRP A 315 -22.43 8.74 25.28
CA TRP A 315 -21.73 7.71 26.01
C TRP A 315 -21.13 8.26 27.30
N VAL A 316 -21.21 7.47 28.35
CA VAL A 316 -20.51 7.72 29.60
C VAL A 316 -19.09 7.19 29.45
N TYR A 317 -18.13 8.08 29.56
CA TYR A 317 -16.71 7.72 29.49
C TYR A 317 -16.16 7.59 30.91
N PRO A 318 -15.21 6.68 31.13
CA PRO A 318 -14.49 6.58 32.39
C PRO A 318 -13.83 7.94 32.75
N ALA A 319 -13.83 8.27 34.04
CA ALA A 319 -13.34 9.56 34.53
C ALA A 319 -11.82 9.82 34.27
N ASN A 320 -11.07 8.76 34.00
CA ASN A 320 -9.64 8.81 33.65
C ASN A 320 -9.39 9.04 32.14
N TRP A 321 -10.43 9.19 31.33
CA TRP A 321 -10.23 9.57 29.92
C TRP A 321 -9.98 11.06 29.80
N HIS A 322 -8.75 11.41 29.49
CA HIS A 322 -8.33 12.81 29.37
C HIS A 322 -8.73 13.44 28.04
N TRP A 323 -8.92 12.64 27.01
CA TRP A 323 -9.26 13.13 25.68
C TRP A 323 -9.99 12.08 24.85
N VAL A 324 -11.11 12.47 24.26
CA VAL A 324 -11.91 11.64 23.36
C VAL A 324 -12.34 12.48 22.17
N ALA A 325 -12.11 12.00 20.97
CA ALA A 325 -12.51 12.69 19.74
C ALA A 325 -13.13 11.74 18.72
N SER A 326 -14.03 12.25 17.89
CA SER A 326 -14.59 11.52 16.76
C SER A 326 -13.78 11.80 15.50
N TYR A 327 -13.53 10.77 14.69
CA TYR A 327 -12.86 10.89 13.39
C TYR A 327 -13.69 10.20 12.30
N TYR A 328 -14.13 10.94 11.29
CA TYR A 328 -14.89 10.38 10.16
C TYR A 328 -14.79 11.24 8.90
N GLY A 329 -15.21 10.70 7.75
CA GLY A 329 -14.98 11.29 6.43
C GLY A 329 -15.49 12.71 6.20
N LYS A 330 -16.61 13.11 6.84
CA LYS A 330 -17.23 14.43 6.64
C LYS A 330 -16.65 15.57 7.49
N LYS A 331 -15.74 15.28 8.44
CA LYS A 331 -15.04 16.36 9.17
C LYS A 331 -14.12 17.14 8.23
N ASP A 332 -13.96 18.44 8.52
CA ASP A 332 -13.04 19.28 7.76
C ASP A 332 -11.56 18.84 7.94
N LYS A 333 -10.69 19.37 7.07
CA LYS A 333 -9.28 18.95 7.03
C LYS A 333 -8.51 19.38 8.27
N GLU A 334 -8.78 20.58 8.78
CA GLU A 334 -8.09 21.12 9.95
C GLU A 334 -8.40 20.32 11.20
N GLN A 335 -9.70 20.05 11.44
CA GLN A 335 -10.14 19.19 12.55
C GLN A 335 -9.54 17.77 12.49
N LYS A 336 -9.46 17.19 11.29
CA LYS A 336 -8.82 15.86 11.12
C LYS A 336 -7.35 15.89 11.48
N ALA A 337 -6.63 16.92 11.03
CA ALA A 337 -5.20 17.08 11.32
C ALA A 337 -4.94 17.24 12.83
N GLU A 338 -5.74 18.09 13.51
CA GLU A 338 -5.66 18.27 14.95
C GLU A 338 -5.90 16.97 15.73
N ILE A 339 -6.93 16.21 15.33
CA ILE A 339 -7.26 14.92 15.97
C ILE A 339 -6.12 13.92 15.79
N ILE A 340 -5.54 13.82 14.59
CA ILE A 340 -4.43 12.91 14.31
C ILE A 340 -3.20 13.34 15.13
N GLN A 341 -2.89 14.63 15.17
CA GLN A 341 -1.75 15.15 15.92
C GLN A 341 -1.90 14.91 17.43
N ALA A 342 -3.10 15.12 17.98
CA ALA A 342 -3.37 14.87 19.39
C ALA A 342 -3.36 13.38 19.75
N PHE A 343 -3.60 12.49 18.78
CA PHE A 343 -3.57 11.04 18.96
C PHE A 343 -2.13 10.47 18.83
N LYS A 344 -1.27 11.07 18.03
CA LYS A 344 0.15 10.68 17.90
C LYS A 344 0.93 10.96 19.17
#